data_5a2e3a3bcbd275ed350d5df456760ee6
#
_entry.id   5a2e3a3bcbd275ed350d5df456760ee6
#
_cell.length_a   1.000
_cell.length_b   1.000
_cell.length_c   1.000
_cell.angle_alpha   90.00
_cell.angle_beta   90.00
_cell.angle_gamma   90.00
#
_symmetry.space_group_name_H-M   'P 1'
#
loop_
_entity.id
_entity.type
_entity.pdbx_description
1 polymer ?
#
loop_
_entity_poly.entity_id
_entity_poly.type
_entity_poly.pdbx_seq_one_letter_code
_entity_poly.pdbx_strand_id
1 'polypeptide(L)'
;LFCILGHDEGDKALIAFSRALKRSLAYKNAVAARWGGDEFVIAGKEKDLTRDFRELLKEALSLAELPYTPRFSMGTFICTFAGTSCDEAIVHADEELYKDKEKNHQESEGFIENLKKLNI
;
A
#
# COMPACT_ATOMS: atom_id res chain seq x y z
N LEU A 1 9.68 10.94 -2.21
CA LEU A 1 8.63 9.99 -2.60
C LEU A 1 7.55 9.94 -1.53
N PHE A 2 6.31 10.07 -1.95
CA PHE A 2 5.14 9.85 -1.10
C PHE A 2 4.42 8.59 -1.56
N CYS A 3 4.01 7.77 -0.62
CA CYS A 3 3.17 6.60 -0.87
C CYS A 3 1.96 6.68 0.04
N ILE A 4 0.78 6.42 -0.51
CA ILE A 4 -0.43 6.23 0.26
C ILE A 4 -0.86 4.78 0.09
N LEU A 5 -1.11 4.13 1.21
CA LEU A 5 -1.51 2.72 1.24
C LEU A 5 -2.92 2.62 1.80
N GLY A 6 -3.80 1.99 1.05
CA GLY A 6 -5.16 1.70 1.49
C GLY A 6 -5.31 0.23 1.82
N HIS A 7 -5.97 -0.05 2.92
CA HIS A 7 -6.18 -1.39 3.42
C HIS A 7 -7.61 -1.53 3.93
N ASP A 8 -8.33 -2.51 3.44
CA ASP A 8 -9.78 -2.65 3.64
C ASP A 8 -10.14 -3.84 4.54
N GLU A 9 -9.45 -3.96 5.69
CA GLU A 9 -9.64 -5.11 6.57
C GLU A 9 -9.66 -4.73 8.06
N GLY A 10 -10.00 -5.69 8.92
CA GLY A 10 -10.20 -5.45 10.35
C GLY A 10 -8.92 -5.21 11.16
N ASP A 11 -9.08 -5.02 12.48
CA ASP A 11 -8.02 -4.59 13.39
C ASP A 11 -6.77 -5.47 13.37
N LYS A 12 -6.94 -6.78 13.28
CA LYS A 12 -5.79 -7.71 13.23
C LYS A 12 -4.95 -7.51 11.98
N ALA A 13 -5.60 -7.25 10.85
CA ALA A 13 -4.93 -6.96 9.59
C ALA A 13 -4.22 -5.62 9.65
N LEU A 14 -4.82 -4.60 10.27
CA LEU A 14 -4.17 -3.29 10.47
C LEU A 14 -2.93 -3.40 11.36
N ILE A 15 -2.98 -4.19 12.42
CA ILE A 15 -1.83 -4.43 13.29
C ILE A 15 -0.72 -5.14 12.53
N ALA A 16 -1.06 -6.18 11.78
CA ALA A 16 -0.09 -6.91 10.94
C ALA A 16 0.54 -5.99 9.90
N PHE A 17 -0.26 -5.14 9.28
CA PHE A 17 0.19 -4.18 8.29
C PHE A 17 1.15 -3.14 8.91
N SER A 18 0.83 -2.60 10.07
CA SER A 18 1.69 -1.65 10.78
C SER A 18 3.05 -2.27 11.13
N ARG A 19 3.05 -3.52 11.59
CA ARG A 19 4.28 -4.25 11.90
C ARG A 19 5.12 -4.51 10.66
N ALA A 20 4.47 -4.91 9.56
CA ALA A 20 5.13 -5.12 8.27
C ALA A 20 5.75 -3.84 7.74
N LEU A 21 5.05 -2.71 7.87
CA LEU A 21 5.58 -1.39 7.50
C LEU A 21 6.84 -1.04 8.30
N LYS A 22 6.78 -1.18 9.61
CA LYS A 22 7.95 -0.92 10.47
C LYS A 22 9.15 -1.77 10.08
N ARG A 23 8.93 -3.03 9.80
CA ARG A 23 9.98 -3.95 9.37
C ARG A 23 10.55 -3.55 8.00
N SER A 24 9.68 -3.21 7.06
CA SER A 24 10.07 -2.82 5.70
C SER A 24 10.81 -1.50 5.65
N LEU A 25 10.54 -0.59 6.59
CA LEU A 25 11.18 0.72 6.68
C LEU A 25 12.39 0.74 7.61
N ALA A 26 12.72 -0.37 8.26
CA ALA A 26 13.89 -0.45 9.14
C ALA A 26 15.15 -0.09 8.35
N TYR A 27 16.00 0.76 8.92
CA TYR A 27 17.25 1.24 8.31
C TYR A 27 17.07 2.10 7.05
N LYS A 28 15.84 2.54 6.74
CA LYS A 28 15.57 3.45 5.63
C LYS A 28 15.30 4.87 6.13
N ASN A 29 15.69 5.87 5.34
CA ASN A 29 15.37 7.27 5.62
C ASN A 29 13.94 7.58 5.15
N ALA A 30 12.98 7.05 5.88
CA ALA A 30 11.58 7.22 5.58
C ALA A 30 10.77 7.28 6.87
N VAL A 31 9.64 7.97 6.81
CA VAL A 31 8.67 8.04 7.90
C VAL A 31 7.32 7.52 7.42
N ALA A 32 6.59 6.89 8.31
CA ALA A 32 5.25 6.42 8.03
C ALA A 32 4.30 6.90 9.11
N ALA A 33 3.08 7.21 8.72
CA ALA A 33 2.03 7.63 9.63
C ALA A 33 0.71 6.99 9.20
N ARG A 34 -0.13 6.65 10.17
CA ARG A 34 -1.51 6.30 9.89
C ARG A 34 -2.27 7.59 9.64
N TRP A 35 -2.77 7.74 8.41
CA TRP A 35 -3.47 8.96 7.99
C TRP A 35 -4.90 9.00 8.50
N GLY A 36 -5.55 7.85 8.51
CA GLY A 36 -6.91 7.70 9.02
C GLY A 36 -7.48 6.34 8.64
N GLY A 37 -8.38 5.79 9.46
CA GLY A 37 -8.99 4.50 9.18
C GLY A 37 -7.98 3.43 8.83
N ASP A 38 -7.99 3.01 7.59
CA ASP A 38 -7.14 1.96 7.02
C ASP A 38 -6.08 2.52 6.04
N GLU A 39 -5.81 3.82 6.08
CA GLU A 39 -4.85 4.48 5.20
C GLU A 39 -3.56 4.83 5.94
N PHE A 40 -2.43 4.64 5.24
CA PHE A 40 -1.08 4.97 5.73
C PHE A 40 -0.38 5.85 4.70
N VAL A 41 0.38 6.81 5.18
CA VAL A 41 1.22 7.68 4.34
C VAL A 41 2.68 7.41 4.67
N ILE A 42 3.50 7.25 3.64
CA ILE A 42 4.94 7.07 3.78
C ILE A 42 5.63 8.17 2.99
N ALA A 43 6.60 8.81 3.61
CA ALA A 43 7.43 9.81 2.95
C ALA A 43 8.90 9.46 3.17
N GLY A 44 9.68 9.55 2.11
CA GLY A 44 11.10 9.24 2.17
C GLY A 44 11.80 9.53 0.86
N LYS A 45 13.09 9.29 0.84
CA LYS A 45 13.89 9.44 -0.37
C LYS A 45 13.55 8.32 -1.35
N GLU A 46 13.54 8.65 -2.65
CA GLU A 46 13.24 7.69 -3.71
C GLU A 46 14.12 6.44 -3.64
N LYS A 47 15.41 6.62 -3.36
CA LYS A 47 16.36 5.51 -3.25
C LYS A 47 16.03 4.52 -2.14
N ASP A 48 15.32 4.98 -1.09
CA ASP A 48 14.91 4.14 0.04
C ASP A 48 13.54 3.50 -0.18
N LEU A 49 12.75 4.04 -1.12
CA LEU A 49 11.40 3.58 -1.44
C LEU A 49 11.33 3.22 -2.93
N THR A 50 12.09 2.22 -3.32
CA THR A 50 12.20 1.75 -4.72
C THR A 50 11.00 0.89 -5.12
N ARG A 51 10.98 0.44 -6.40
CA ARG A 51 9.96 -0.48 -6.91
C ARG A 51 9.82 -1.73 -6.05
N ASP A 52 10.92 -2.18 -5.47
CA ASP A 52 10.96 -3.38 -4.66
C ASP A 52 10.27 -3.21 -3.31
N PHE A 53 9.94 -1.98 -2.91
CA PHE A 53 9.26 -1.71 -1.66
C PHE A 53 7.89 -2.41 -1.57
N ARG A 54 7.12 -2.40 -2.65
CA ARG A 54 5.83 -3.11 -2.71
C ARG A 54 6.03 -4.61 -2.46
N GLU A 55 7.01 -5.21 -3.11
CA GLU A 55 7.31 -6.63 -2.94
C GLU A 55 7.84 -6.95 -1.55
N LEU A 56 8.70 -6.07 -1.02
CA LEU A 56 9.22 -6.20 0.33
C LEU A 56 8.10 -6.17 1.38
N LEU A 57 7.14 -5.27 1.20
CA LEU A 57 5.99 -5.15 2.08
C LEU A 57 5.08 -6.39 1.98
N LYS A 58 4.84 -6.90 0.78
CA LYS A 58 4.10 -8.14 0.57
C LYS A 58 4.76 -9.31 1.27
N GLU A 59 6.07 -9.42 1.15
CA GLU A 59 6.85 -10.46 1.81
C GLU A 59 6.73 -10.37 3.33
N ALA A 60 6.86 -9.16 3.87
CA ALA A 60 6.71 -8.94 5.31
C ALA A 60 5.29 -9.28 5.79
N LEU A 61 4.26 -8.98 5.00
CA LEU A 61 2.88 -9.33 5.31
C LEU A 61 2.64 -10.84 5.29
N SER A 62 3.33 -11.57 4.41
CA SER A 62 3.22 -13.03 4.35
C SER A 62 3.71 -13.74 5.61
N LEU A 63 4.54 -13.07 6.41
CA LEU A 63 5.03 -13.58 7.68
C LEU A 63 4.05 -13.36 8.84
N ALA A 64 2.96 -12.64 8.63
CA ALA A 64 1.96 -12.40 9.66
C ALA A 64 1.20 -13.68 10.00
N GLU A 65 0.89 -13.87 11.27
CA GLU A 65 0.12 -15.01 11.76
C GLU A 65 -1.39 -14.81 11.54
N LEU A 66 -1.80 -14.77 10.27
CA LEU A 66 -3.19 -14.63 9.85
C LEU A 66 -3.56 -15.78 8.92
N PRO A 67 -4.84 -16.17 8.88
CA PRO A 67 -5.29 -17.24 7.96
C PRO A 67 -5.26 -16.83 6.50
N TYR A 68 -4.89 -15.59 6.19
CA TYR A 68 -4.78 -15.05 4.84
C TYR A 68 -3.68 -13.99 4.82
N THR A 69 -3.18 -13.67 3.62
CA THR A 69 -2.25 -12.54 3.46
C THR A 69 -3.04 -11.27 3.17
N PRO A 70 -2.95 -10.23 4.03
CA PRO A 70 -3.64 -8.98 3.78
C PRO A 70 -3.23 -8.35 2.46
N ARG A 71 -4.20 -7.83 1.73
CA ARG A 71 -3.97 -7.09 0.48
C ARG A 71 -3.98 -5.60 0.73
N PHE A 72 -3.26 -4.88 -0.08
CA PHE A 72 -3.23 -3.43 -0.02
C PHE A 72 -3.15 -2.83 -1.42
N SER A 73 -3.59 -1.60 -1.54
CA SER A 73 -3.42 -0.78 -2.74
C SER A 73 -2.43 0.33 -2.45
N MET A 74 -1.68 0.76 -3.44
CA MET A 74 -0.61 1.73 -3.28
C MET A 74 -0.67 2.79 -4.37
N GLY A 75 -0.59 4.05 -3.96
CA GLY A 75 -0.35 5.17 -4.86
C GLY A 75 0.93 5.88 -4.48
N THR A 76 1.72 6.28 -5.47
CA THR A 76 3.01 6.93 -5.25
C THR A 76 3.11 8.25 -6.01
N PHE A 77 3.89 9.19 -5.48
CA PHE A 77 4.22 10.43 -6.14
C PHE A 77 5.66 10.82 -5.85
N ILE A 78 6.39 11.15 -6.90
CA ILE A 78 7.79 11.57 -6.80
C ILE A 78 7.84 13.09 -6.91
N CYS A 79 8.32 13.76 -5.85
CA CYS A 79 8.55 15.21 -5.88
C CYS A 79 9.87 15.49 -6.59
N THR A 80 9.81 16.14 -7.75
CA THR A 80 10.97 16.40 -8.58
C THR A 80 11.59 17.78 -8.36
N PHE A 81 10.90 18.66 -7.63
CA PHE A 81 11.42 19.98 -7.30
C PHE A 81 10.91 20.44 -5.94
N ALA A 82 11.67 21.36 -5.33
CA ALA A 82 11.46 21.80 -3.95
C ALA A 82 10.17 22.61 -3.73
N GLY A 83 9.48 23.04 -4.80
CA GLY A 83 8.25 23.80 -4.71
C GLY A 83 6.98 22.97 -4.52
N THR A 84 7.08 21.65 -4.54
CA THR A 84 5.91 20.78 -4.35
C THR A 84 5.49 20.77 -2.88
N SER A 85 4.24 21.13 -2.60
CA SER A 85 3.70 21.06 -1.24
C SER A 85 3.32 19.64 -0.86
N CYS A 86 3.22 19.39 0.44
CA CYS A 86 2.75 18.10 0.95
C CYS A 86 1.32 17.82 0.48
N ASP A 87 0.45 18.84 0.44
CA ASP A 87 -0.93 18.69 -0.02
C ASP A 87 -0.99 18.25 -1.48
N GLU A 88 -0.18 18.84 -2.36
CA GLU A 88 -0.08 18.43 -3.76
C GLU A 88 0.42 16.98 -3.90
N ALA A 89 1.43 16.62 -3.13
CA ALA A 89 1.98 15.27 -3.16
C ALA A 89 0.94 14.23 -2.71
N ILE A 90 0.20 14.53 -1.67
CA ILE A 90 -0.86 13.66 -1.16
C ILE A 90 -1.99 13.50 -2.20
N VAL A 91 -2.42 14.59 -2.83
CA VAL A 91 -3.47 14.54 -3.87
C VAL A 91 -3.05 13.64 -5.03
N HIS A 92 -1.83 13.80 -5.53
CA HIS A 92 -1.33 12.97 -6.63
C HIS A 92 -1.17 11.51 -6.25
N ALA A 93 -0.64 11.23 -5.06
CA ALA A 93 -0.51 9.86 -4.58
C ALA A 93 -1.88 9.21 -4.37
N ASP A 94 -2.86 9.96 -3.91
CA ASP A 94 -4.23 9.47 -3.72
C ASP A 94 -4.91 9.13 -5.05
N GLU A 95 -4.68 9.90 -6.09
CA GLU A 95 -5.17 9.60 -7.43
C GLU A 95 -4.62 8.27 -7.94
N GLU A 96 -3.33 8.02 -7.74
CA GLU A 96 -2.70 6.76 -8.10
C GLU A 96 -3.21 5.59 -7.25
N LEU A 97 -3.46 5.84 -5.97
CA LEU A 97 -4.06 4.86 -5.07
C LEU A 97 -5.44 4.44 -5.55
N TYR A 98 -6.26 5.39 -5.98
CA TYR A 98 -7.59 5.10 -6.51
C TYR A 98 -7.53 4.18 -7.72
N LYS A 99 -6.60 4.43 -8.64
CA LYS A 99 -6.37 3.57 -9.82
C LYS A 99 -5.97 2.16 -9.42
N ASP A 100 -5.09 2.03 -8.45
CA ASP A 100 -4.63 0.73 -7.95
C ASP A 100 -5.77 -0.04 -7.26
N LYS A 101 -6.61 0.65 -6.50
CA LYS A 101 -7.82 0.05 -5.89
C LYS A 101 -8.78 -0.48 -6.95
N GLU A 102 -9.04 0.29 -8.01
CA GLU A 102 -9.90 -0.15 -9.11
C GLU A 102 -9.34 -1.39 -9.80
N LYS A 103 -8.05 -1.41 -10.09
CA LYS A 103 -7.38 -2.56 -10.70
C LYS A 103 -7.54 -3.81 -9.83
N ASN A 104 -7.29 -3.70 -8.53
CA ASN A 104 -7.44 -4.81 -7.60
C ASN A 104 -8.89 -5.30 -7.54
N HIS A 105 -9.85 -4.40 -7.57
CA HIS A 105 -11.26 -4.73 -7.59
C HIS A 105 -11.66 -5.49 -8.87
N GLN A 106 -11.22 -5.03 -10.04
CA GLN A 106 -11.46 -5.69 -11.31
C GLN A 106 -10.86 -7.09 -11.37
N GLU A 107 -9.65 -7.26 -10.87
CA GLU A 107 -8.99 -8.56 -10.78
C GLU A 107 -9.79 -9.54 -9.89
N SER A 108 -10.30 -9.07 -8.76
CA SER A 108 -11.15 -9.86 -7.87
C SER A 108 -12.47 -10.25 -8.51
N GLU A 109 -13.12 -9.35 -9.23
CA GLU A 109 -14.34 -9.64 -9.97
C GLU A 109 -14.11 -10.67 -11.07
N GLY A 110 -13.03 -10.52 -11.84
CA GLY A 110 -12.65 -11.47 -12.86
C GLY A 110 -12.41 -12.87 -12.31
N PHE A 111 -11.77 -12.96 -11.16
CA PHE A 111 -11.55 -14.23 -10.47
C PHE A 111 -12.87 -14.89 -10.06
N ILE A 112 -13.80 -14.13 -9.49
CA ILE A 112 -15.12 -14.62 -9.10
C ILE A 112 -15.91 -15.11 -10.31
N GLU A 113 -15.89 -14.36 -11.42
CA GLU A 113 -16.53 -14.76 -12.67
C GLU A 113 -15.98 -16.07 -13.21
N ASN A 114 -14.66 -16.23 -13.19
CA ASN A 114 -14.00 -17.46 -13.62
C ASN A 114 -14.41 -18.65 -12.76
N LEU A 115 -14.52 -18.47 -11.44
CA LEU A 115 -15.02 -19.51 -10.54
C LEU A 115 -16.45 -19.91 -10.88
N LYS A 116 -17.32 -18.96 -11.17
CA LYS A 116 -18.71 -19.21 -11.58
C LYS A 116 -18.80 -20.01 -12.88
N LYS A 117 -17.93 -19.69 -13.87
CA LYS A 117 -17.85 -20.43 -15.14
C LYS A 117 -17.44 -21.89 -14.96
N LEU A 118 -16.67 -22.18 -13.93
CA LEU A 118 -16.24 -23.54 -13.61
C LEU A 118 -17.25 -24.34 -12.79
N ASN A 119 -18.41 -23.78 -12.47
CA ASN A 119 -19.45 -24.38 -11.63
C ASN A 119 -18.94 -24.81 -10.24
N ILE A 120 -18.06 -24.02 -9.69
CA ILE A 120 -17.50 -24.25 -8.35
C ILE A 120 -18.24 -23.45 -7.29
#